data_543625ae2cc70659e66404ba604d2ab0
#
_entry.id   543625ae2cc70659e66404ba604d2ab0
#
_cell.length_a   1.000
_cell.length_b   1.000
_cell.length_c   1.000
_cell.angle_alpha   90.00
_cell.angle_beta   90.00
_cell.angle_gamma   90.00
#
_symmetry.space_group_name_H-M   'P 1'
#
loop_
_entity.id
_entity.type
_entity.pdbx_description
1 polymer ?
#
loop_
_entity_poly.entity_id
_entity_poly.type
_entity_poly.pdbx_seq_one_letter_code
_entity_poly.pdbx_strand_id
1 'polypeptide(L)'
;DVRTEFRQVIVQYFIDEYMRGRTPNPCVMCNPLFKERILCEWADKCNCAWIATGHYCQLKDLNGYRYILTGDDPLKDQSYFLWKLPQEILKRMMFPLGGMTKASVRDYLASKGFEAKARGGESMEICFIEKDYREFLKEHCPDIDERIGPGWFVDSKGLKLGQHKGFAYYTIGQRKGLEIALGKPAYVLKINPAKNTVMLGDADQLKTYYMLVEDYNVA
;
A
#
# COMPACT_ATOMS: atom_id res chain seq x y z
N ASP A 1 10.64 20.77 -6.72
CA ASP A 1 10.52 20.07 -5.44
C ASP A 1 9.03 19.81 -5.17
N VAL A 2 8.67 18.59 -4.94
CA VAL A 2 7.27 18.14 -4.77
C VAL A 2 7.02 17.54 -3.37
N ARG A 3 7.95 17.71 -2.44
CA ARG A 3 7.87 17.12 -1.09
C ARG A 3 6.66 17.60 -0.30
N THR A 4 6.33 18.88 -0.40
CA THR A 4 5.18 19.47 0.31
C THR A 4 3.87 18.85 -0.18
N GLU A 5 3.68 18.75 -1.49
CA GLU A 5 2.49 18.14 -2.08
C GLU A 5 2.40 16.64 -1.75
N PHE A 6 3.52 15.91 -1.83
CA PHE A 6 3.56 14.50 -1.42
C PHE A 6 3.08 14.31 0.02
N ARG A 7 3.55 15.17 0.93
CA ARG A 7 3.15 15.12 2.34
C ARG A 7 1.65 15.36 2.50
N GLN A 8 1.12 16.37 1.82
CA GLN A 8 -0.30 16.73 1.91
C GLN A 8 -1.23 15.64 1.33
N VAL A 9 -0.84 15.00 0.24
CA VAL A 9 -1.69 14.05 -0.47
C VAL A 9 -1.49 12.62 0.03
N ILE A 10 -0.25 12.16 0.12
CA ILE A 10 0.02 10.73 0.37
C ILE A 10 0.27 10.43 1.84
N VAL A 11 1.10 11.26 2.50
CA VAL A 11 1.39 11.03 3.93
C VAL A 11 0.14 11.31 4.77
N GLN A 12 -0.59 12.39 4.45
CA GLN A 12 -1.83 12.69 5.16
C GLN A 12 -2.90 11.61 4.95
N TYR A 13 -3.08 11.12 3.72
CA TYR A 13 -3.94 9.97 3.45
C TYR A 13 -3.58 8.75 4.31
N PHE A 14 -2.28 8.45 4.43
CA PHE A 14 -1.80 7.33 5.24
C PHE A 14 -2.17 7.48 6.71
N ILE A 15 -1.96 8.65 7.29
CA ILE A 15 -2.33 8.96 8.68
C ILE A 15 -3.84 8.85 8.87
N ASP A 16 -4.62 9.48 7.98
CA ASP A 16 -6.09 9.52 8.07
C ASP A 16 -6.71 8.12 8.02
N GLU A 17 -6.18 7.22 7.20
CA GLU A 17 -6.67 5.85 7.13
C GLU A 17 -6.44 5.09 8.43
N TYR A 18 -5.25 5.20 9.04
CA TYR A 18 -5.01 4.61 10.36
C TYR A 18 -5.90 5.21 11.45
N MET A 19 -6.14 6.52 11.40
CA MET A 19 -7.06 7.19 12.33
C MET A 19 -8.53 6.78 12.14
N ARG A 20 -8.87 6.24 10.97
CA ARG A 20 -10.18 5.60 10.69
C ARG A 20 -10.20 4.11 10.99
N GLY A 21 -9.12 3.54 11.55
CA GLY A 21 -8.98 2.11 11.85
C GLY A 21 -8.84 1.24 10.61
N ARG A 22 -8.41 1.81 9.48
CA ARG A 22 -8.14 1.09 8.23
C ARG A 22 -6.64 0.99 7.99
N THR A 23 -6.21 -0.06 7.32
CA THR A 23 -4.81 -0.22 6.90
C THR A 23 -4.67 0.34 5.48
N PRO A 24 -3.93 1.45 5.29
CA PRO A 24 -3.78 2.06 3.98
C PRO A 24 -2.87 1.24 3.06
N ASN A 25 -3.14 1.34 1.76
CA ASN A 25 -2.16 1.04 0.72
C ASN A 25 -1.79 2.34 -0.02
N PRO A 26 -0.80 3.09 0.47
CA PRO A 26 -0.48 4.41 -0.08
C PRO A 26 0.03 4.33 -1.53
N CYS A 27 0.61 3.20 -1.98
CA CYS A 27 1.10 3.07 -3.35
C CYS A 27 -0.03 3.11 -4.37
N VAL A 28 -1.18 2.52 -4.06
CA VAL A 28 -2.37 2.55 -4.93
C VAL A 28 -2.90 3.98 -5.12
N MET A 29 -2.78 4.82 -4.10
CA MET A 29 -3.18 6.23 -4.16
C MET A 29 -2.08 7.11 -4.75
N CYS A 30 -0.81 6.81 -4.45
CA CYS A 30 0.35 7.57 -4.91
C CYS A 30 0.49 7.53 -6.44
N ASN A 31 0.30 6.37 -7.06
CA ASN A 31 0.47 6.25 -8.50
C ASN A 31 -0.46 7.23 -9.26
N PRO A 32 -1.80 7.18 -9.14
CA PRO A 32 -2.68 8.06 -9.92
C PRO A 32 -2.67 9.52 -9.44
N LEU A 33 -2.67 9.75 -8.13
CA LEU A 33 -2.90 11.10 -7.58
C LEU A 33 -1.62 11.95 -7.54
N PHE A 34 -0.47 11.31 -7.55
CA PHE A 34 0.80 12.02 -7.37
C PHE A 34 1.83 11.64 -8.44
N LYS A 35 2.37 10.43 -8.42
CA LYS A 35 3.56 10.06 -9.18
C LYS A 35 3.32 10.14 -10.70
N GLU A 36 2.32 9.45 -11.22
CA GLU A 36 2.09 9.38 -12.67
C GLU A 36 1.51 10.70 -13.22
N ARG A 37 0.72 11.41 -12.42
CA ARG A 37 0.25 12.75 -12.75
C ARG A 37 1.43 13.72 -12.94
N ILE A 38 2.34 13.77 -11.95
CA ILE A 38 3.51 14.64 -12.04
C ILE A 38 4.43 14.27 -13.19
N LEU A 39 4.60 12.96 -13.47
CA LEU A 39 5.35 12.51 -14.63
C LEU A 39 4.73 12.98 -15.93
N CYS A 40 3.39 12.95 -16.06
CA CYS A 40 2.70 13.50 -17.22
C CYS A 40 2.93 15.02 -17.37
N GLU A 41 2.80 15.78 -16.29
CA GLU A 41 3.05 17.23 -16.30
C GLU A 41 4.50 17.57 -16.73
N TRP A 42 5.47 16.77 -16.28
CA TRP A 42 6.86 16.94 -16.70
C TRP A 42 7.10 16.51 -18.15
N ALA A 43 6.46 15.42 -18.58
CA ALA A 43 6.51 14.98 -19.99
C ALA A 43 6.01 16.07 -20.91
N ASP A 44 4.91 16.76 -20.57
CA ASP A 44 4.38 17.89 -21.33
C ASP A 44 5.38 19.06 -21.41
N LYS A 45 6.01 19.42 -20.29
CA LYS A 45 7.06 20.46 -20.25
C LYS A 45 8.29 20.10 -21.09
N CYS A 46 8.58 18.80 -21.22
CA CYS A 46 9.72 18.29 -22.00
C CYS A 46 9.34 17.91 -23.43
N ASN A 47 8.11 18.15 -23.87
CA ASN A 47 7.57 17.71 -25.17
C ASN A 47 7.69 16.19 -25.38
N CYS A 48 7.53 15.39 -24.32
CA CYS A 48 7.55 13.93 -24.37
C CYS A 48 6.11 13.39 -24.48
N ALA A 49 5.85 12.59 -25.48
CA ALA A 49 4.54 11.95 -25.67
C ALA A 49 4.28 10.83 -24.65
N TRP A 50 5.33 10.17 -24.19
CA TRP A 50 5.27 8.97 -23.38
C TRP A 50 6.00 9.13 -22.05
N ILE A 51 5.51 8.41 -21.04
CA ILE A 51 6.19 8.21 -19.77
C ILE A 51 6.44 6.71 -19.54
N ALA A 52 7.59 6.36 -18.99
CA ALA A 52 7.97 4.98 -18.72
C ALA A 52 8.29 4.78 -17.26
N THR A 53 7.83 3.69 -16.69
CA THR A 53 8.13 3.31 -15.31
C THR A 53 8.56 1.85 -15.21
N GLY A 54 9.28 1.50 -14.14
CA GLY A 54 9.80 0.16 -13.91
C GLY A 54 8.79 -0.81 -13.28
N HIS A 55 7.48 -0.58 -13.42
CA HIS A 55 6.49 -1.52 -12.91
C HIS A 55 6.47 -2.81 -13.73
N TYR A 56 6.36 -3.94 -13.04
CA TYR A 56 6.18 -5.25 -13.64
C TYR A 56 4.70 -5.49 -13.94
N CYS A 57 4.23 -4.93 -15.03
CA CYS A 57 2.88 -5.14 -15.57
C CYS A 57 2.90 -4.88 -17.08
N GLN A 58 1.89 -5.32 -17.78
CA GLN A 58 1.75 -5.14 -19.22
C GLN A 58 0.55 -4.24 -19.56
N LEU A 59 0.50 -3.76 -20.78
CA LEU A 59 -0.60 -2.98 -21.32
C LEU A 59 -1.21 -3.69 -22.53
N LYS A 60 -2.52 -3.62 -22.65
CA LYS A 60 -3.27 -4.10 -23.82
C LYS A 60 -4.25 -3.04 -24.27
N ASP A 61 -4.19 -2.71 -25.55
CA ASP A 61 -5.20 -1.86 -26.19
C ASP A 61 -6.35 -2.73 -26.72
N LEU A 62 -7.58 -2.38 -26.35
CA LEU A 62 -8.79 -3.05 -26.80
C LEU A 62 -9.95 -2.05 -26.86
N ASN A 63 -10.63 -1.97 -28.00
CA ASN A 63 -11.82 -1.10 -28.21
C ASN A 63 -11.61 0.38 -27.84
N GLY A 64 -10.41 0.92 -28.08
CA GLY A 64 -10.07 2.32 -27.78
C GLY A 64 -9.70 2.61 -26.32
N TYR A 65 -9.73 1.60 -25.48
CA TYR A 65 -9.28 1.65 -24.07
C TYR A 65 -7.95 0.93 -23.91
N ARG A 66 -7.17 1.36 -22.93
CA ARG A 66 -5.93 0.70 -22.52
C ARG A 66 -6.11 0.02 -21.18
N TYR A 67 -5.79 -1.26 -21.12
CA TYR A 67 -5.95 -2.11 -19.94
C TYR A 67 -4.60 -2.50 -19.38
N ILE A 68 -4.54 -2.61 -18.06
CA ILE A 68 -3.39 -3.15 -17.33
C ILE A 68 -3.57 -4.67 -17.23
N LEU A 69 -2.54 -5.39 -17.62
CA LEU A 69 -2.44 -6.85 -17.46
C LEU A 69 -1.34 -7.16 -16.44
N THR A 70 -1.39 -8.36 -15.87
CA THR A 70 -0.31 -8.88 -15.04
C THR A 70 1.00 -8.97 -15.83
N GLY A 71 2.12 -8.77 -15.13
CA GLY A 71 3.45 -8.99 -15.70
C GLY A 71 3.78 -10.46 -15.88
N ASP A 72 4.80 -10.76 -16.68
CA ASP A 72 5.27 -12.14 -16.93
C ASP A 72 5.90 -12.78 -15.69
N ASP A 73 6.38 -11.99 -14.73
CA ASP A 73 6.87 -12.49 -13.45
C ASP A 73 5.74 -12.46 -12.41
N PRO A 74 5.10 -13.62 -12.09
CA PRO A 74 3.96 -13.64 -11.18
C PRO A 74 4.34 -13.32 -9.73
N LEU A 75 5.64 -13.43 -9.37
CA LEU A 75 6.14 -13.07 -8.04
C LEU A 75 6.45 -11.58 -7.90
N LYS A 76 6.48 -10.86 -9.02
CA LYS A 76 6.82 -9.43 -9.10
C LYS A 76 5.73 -8.60 -9.75
N ASP A 77 4.60 -9.19 -10.09
CA ASP A 77 3.47 -8.44 -10.67
C ASP A 77 3.09 -7.24 -9.80
N GLN A 78 2.95 -6.10 -10.44
CA GLN A 78 2.61 -4.82 -9.81
C GLN A 78 1.34 -4.18 -10.39
N SER A 79 0.58 -4.92 -11.19
CA SER A 79 -0.67 -4.45 -11.79
C SER A 79 -1.66 -3.93 -10.74
N TYR A 80 -1.71 -4.58 -9.57
CA TYR A 80 -2.55 -4.18 -8.44
C TYR A 80 -2.32 -2.73 -7.98
N PHE A 81 -1.09 -2.21 -8.07
CA PHE A 81 -0.78 -0.84 -7.62
C PHE A 81 -1.23 0.25 -8.61
N LEU A 82 -1.69 -0.14 -9.79
CA LEU A 82 -1.98 0.76 -10.91
C LEU A 82 -3.46 0.77 -11.33
N TRP A 83 -4.31 -0.05 -10.71
CA TRP A 83 -5.71 -0.24 -11.12
C TRP A 83 -6.52 1.07 -11.15
N LYS A 84 -6.12 2.08 -10.37
CA LYS A 84 -6.83 3.37 -10.26
C LYS A 84 -6.33 4.41 -11.27
N LEU A 85 -5.42 4.06 -12.18
CA LEU A 85 -4.94 4.99 -13.20
C LEU A 85 -6.04 5.32 -14.21
N PRO A 86 -6.31 6.60 -14.46
CA PRO A 86 -7.30 7.00 -15.48
C PRO A 86 -6.76 6.79 -16.89
N GLN A 87 -7.65 6.66 -17.86
CA GLN A 87 -7.33 6.33 -19.25
C GLN A 87 -6.40 7.36 -19.91
N GLU A 88 -6.53 8.64 -19.62
CA GLU A 88 -5.67 9.69 -20.15
C GLU A 88 -4.20 9.51 -19.73
N ILE A 89 -3.95 9.02 -18.52
CA ILE A 89 -2.60 8.67 -18.07
C ILE A 89 -2.15 7.34 -18.68
N LEU A 90 -2.99 6.30 -18.61
CA LEU A 90 -2.67 4.97 -19.14
C LEU A 90 -2.26 5.01 -20.61
N LYS A 91 -2.92 5.83 -21.45
CA LYS A 91 -2.61 5.98 -22.87
C LYS A 91 -1.19 6.53 -23.12
N ARG A 92 -0.58 7.13 -22.13
CA ARG A 92 0.79 7.67 -22.19
C ARG A 92 1.83 6.78 -21.49
N MET A 93 1.39 5.72 -20.80
CA MET A 93 2.29 4.86 -20.03
C MET A 93 2.99 3.82 -20.90
N MET A 94 4.23 3.50 -20.51
CA MET A 94 4.99 2.34 -20.98
C MET A 94 5.56 1.61 -19.76
N PHE A 95 5.52 0.28 -19.79
CA PHE A 95 6.07 -0.60 -18.75
C PHE A 95 7.11 -1.55 -19.37
N PRO A 96 8.34 -1.09 -19.58
CA PRO A 96 9.37 -1.89 -20.28
C PRO A 96 9.72 -3.21 -19.59
N LEU A 97 9.44 -3.33 -18.29
CA LEU A 97 9.75 -4.54 -17.51
C LEU A 97 8.59 -5.56 -17.49
N GLY A 98 7.45 -5.24 -18.07
CA GLY A 98 6.26 -6.10 -18.02
C GLY A 98 6.45 -7.49 -18.62
N GLY A 99 7.27 -7.62 -19.67
CA GLY A 99 7.63 -8.89 -20.33
C GLY A 99 8.92 -9.51 -19.80
N MET A 100 9.41 -9.11 -18.61
CA MET A 100 10.69 -9.56 -18.08
C MET A 100 10.54 -10.14 -16.68
N THR A 101 11.31 -11.17 -16.36
CA THR A 101 11.45 -11.63 -14.98
C THR A 101 12.44 -10.76 -14.21
N LYS A 102 12.32 -10.70 -12.89
CA LYS A 102 13.30 -9.99 -12.05
C LYS A 102 14.71 -10.53 -12.22
N ALA A 103 14.85 -11.84 -12.44
CA ALA A 103 16.15 -12.47 -12.73
C ALA A 103 16.74 -11.91 -14.03
N SER A 104 15.98 -11.91 -15.13
CA SER A 104 16.46 -11.40 -16.41
C SER A 104 16.82 -9.90 -16.36
N VAL A 105 16.10 -9.10 -15.59
CA VAL A 105 16.44 -7.68 -15.36
C VAL A 105 17.79 -7.55 -14.62
N ARG A 106 18.04 -8.39 -13.61
CA ARG A 106 19.32 -8.40 -12.88
C ARG A 106 20.49 -8.80 -13.80
N ASP A 107 20.30 -9.83 -14.62
CA ASP A 107 21.31 -10.28 -15.58
C ASP A 107 21.60 -9.18 -16.62
N TYR A 108 20.56 -8.51 -17.12
CA TYR A 108 20.71 -7.38 -18.02
C TYR A 108 21.50 -6.23 -17.37
N LEU A 109 21.20 -5.87 -16.13
CA LEU A 109 21.93 -4.83 -15.40
C LEU A 109 23.40 -5.20 -15.21
N ALA A 110 23.70 -6.44 -14.83
CA ALA A 110 25.06 -6.95 -14.69
C ALA A 110 25.82 -6.87 -16.04
N SER A 111 25.18 -7.28 -17.15
CA SER A 111 25.78 -7.20 -18.49
C SER A 111 26.09 -5.76 -18.96
N LYS A 112 25.43 -4.77 -18.35
CA LYS A 112 25.65 -3.33 -18.61
C LYS A 112 26.59 -2.65 -17.60
N GLY A 113 27.25 -3.42 -16.71
CA GLY A 113 28.19 -2.89 -15.72
C GLY A 113 27.51 -2.29 -14.46
N PHE A 114 26.21 -2.55 -14.24
CA PHE A 114 25.48 -2.10 -13.05
C PHE A 114 25.38 -3.19 -11.97
N GLU A 115 26.46 -3.89 -11.70
CA GLU A 115 26.51 -5.06 -10.79
C GLU A 115 26.01 -4.75 -9.38
N ALA A 116 26.36 -3.58 -8.82
CA ALA A 116 25.90 -3.15 -7.50
C ALA A 116 24.35 -3.05 -7.43
N LYS A 117 23.72 -2.57 -8.50
CA LYS A 117 22.26 -2.52 -8.61
C LYS A 117 21.64 -3.89 -8.86
N ALA A 118 22.29 -4.72 -9.65
CA ALA A 118 21.87 -6.10 -9.91
C ALA A 118 21.82 -6.95 -8.62
N ARG A 119 22.77 -6.73 -7.70
CA ARG A 119 22.86 -7.42 -6.39
C ARG A 119 22.04 -6.75 -5.28
N GLY A 120 21.52 -5.54 -5.50
CA GLY A 120 20.78 -4.76 -4.51
C GLY A 120 19.57 -5.51 -3.98
N GLY A 121 19.28 -5.30 -2.69
CA GLY A 121 18.06 -5.78 -2.04
C GLY A 121 16.80 -5.11 -2.59
N GLU A 122 15.66 -5.69 -2.28
CA GLU A 122 14.36 -5.12 -2.62
C GLU A 122 13.83 -4.30 -1.45
N SER A 123 13.27 -3.14 -1.73
CA SER A 123 12.48 -2.41 -0.75
C SER A 123 11.15 -3.14 -0.58
N MET A 124 10.95 -3.75 0.60
CA MET A 124 9.71 -4.46 0.94
C MET A 124 8.71 -3.56 1.66
N GLU A 125 9.10 -2.31 1.95
CA GLU A 125 8.34 -1.40 2.80
C GLU A 125 7.89 -0.15 2.04
N ILE A 126 7.00 0.61 2.66
CA ILE A 126 6.50 1.88 2.15
C ILE A 126 7.67 2.88 2.06
N CYS A 127 7.85 3.51 0.91
CA CYS A 127 9.04 4.29 0.55
C CYS A 127 9.37 5.50 1.46
N PHE A 128 8.42 5.93 2.29
CA PHE A 128 8.62 7.03 3.24
C PHE A 128 8.63 6.57 4.71
N ILE A 129 8.59 5.27 4.97
CA ILE A 129 8.67 4.67 6.30
C ILE A 129 9.99 3.90 6.40
N GLU A 130 10.89 4.39 7.25
CA GLU A 130 12.22 3.78 7.38
C GLU A 130 12.26 2.60 8.35
N LYS A 131 11.32 2.55 9.30
CA LYS A 131 11.30 1.54 10.37
C LYS A 131 9.90 0.99 10.59
N ASP A 132 9.23 1.41 11.67
CA ASP A 132 7.90 0.98 12.04
C ASP A 132 6.88 2.10 11.76
N TYR A 133 5.76 1.76 11.15
CA TYR A 133 4.71 2.75 10.85
C TYR A 133 4.13 3.41 12.10
N ARG A 134 4.22 2.77 13.27
CA ARG A 134 3.75 3.33 14.54
C ARG A 134 4.63 4.49 15.00
N GLU A 135 5.95 4.36 14.85
CA GLU A 135 6.91 5.45 15.09
C GLU A 135 6.62 6.60 14.13
N PHE A 136 6.44 6.30 12.85
CA PHE A 136 6.08 7.28 11.84
C PHE A 136 4.78 8.03 12.17
N LEU A 137 3.73 7.33 12.62
CA LEU A 137 2.48 7.96 13.06
C LEU A 137 2.71 8.93 14.23
N LYS A 138 3.52 8.57 15.22
CA LYS A 138 3.86 9.44 16.37
C LYS A 138 4.66 10.68 15.95
N GLU A 139 5.59 10.53 15.03
CA GLU A 139 6.39 11.65 14.52
C GLU A 139 5.54 12.68 13.75
N HIS A 140 4.55 12.21 12.99
CA HIS A 140 3.73 13.04 12.10
C HIS A 140 2.40 13.47 12.71
N CYS A 141 1.97 12.85 13.80
CA CYS A 141 0.79 13.17 14.58
C CYS A 141 1.16 13.07 16.08
N PRO A 142 1.88 14.09 16.63
CA PRO A 142 2.40 14.04 18.00
C PRO A 142 1.33 13.87 19.08
N ASP A 143 0.11 14.31 18.80
CA ASP A 143 -1.08 14.19 19.67
C ASP A 143 -1.83 12.86 19.49
N ILE A 144 -1.30 11.90 18.73
CA ILE A 144 -2.01 10.66 18.40
C ILE A 144 -2.38 9.87 19.64
N ASP A 145 -1.47 9.76 20.60
CA ASP A 145 -1.73 9.00 21.85
C ASP A 145 -2.84 9.65 22.70
N GLU A 146 -2.99 10.99 22.63
CA GLU A 146 -4.09 11.71 23.31
C GLU A 146 -5.42 11.49 22.57
N ARG A 147 -5.39 11.47 21.25
CA ARG A 147 -6.58 11.32 20.39
C ARG A 147 -7.17 9.93 20.40
N ILE A 148 -6.33 8.89 20.39
CA ILE A 148 -6.80 7.50 20.34
C ILE A 148 -6.76 6.81 21.70
N GLY A 149 -5.84 7.19 22.58
CA GLY A 149 -5.69 6.66 23.95
C GLY A 149 -5.66 5.13 24.07
N PRO A 150 -5.49 4.61 25.26
CA PRO A 150 -5.62 3.17 25.50
C PRO A 150 -7.07 2.71 25.32
N GLY A 151 -7.24 1.54 24.70
CA GLY A 151 -8.54 0.93 24.47
C GLY A 151 -8.56 -0.54 24.90
N TRP A 152 -9.54 -1.31 24.43
CA TRP A 152 -9.74 -2.68 24.86
C TRP A 152 -9.60 -3.68 23.70
N PHE A 153 -8.81 -4.72 23.92
CA PHE A 153 -8.98 -5.95 23.19
C PHE A 153 -10.26 -6.63 23.64
N VAL A 154 -11.04 -7.09 22.69
CA VAL A 154 -12.32 -7.78 22.96
C VAL A 154 -12.40 -9.08 22.15
N ASP A 155 -13.19 -10.04 22.62
CA ASP A 155 -13.56 -11.22 21.85
C ASP A 155 -14.78 -10.94 20.93
N SER A 156 -15.23 -11.96 20.18
CA SER A 156 -16.40 -11.87 19.30
C SER A 156 -17.73 -11.57 20.02
N LYS A 157 -17.78 -11.79 21.33
CA LYS A 157 -18.94 -11.49 22.19
C LYS A 157 -18.84 -10.12 22.87
N GLY A 158 -17.73 -9.42 22.65
CA GLY A 158 -17.46 -8.12 23.27
C GLY A 158 -16.88 -8.18 24.68
N LEU A 159 -16.49 -9.38 25.16
CA LEU A 159 -15.81 -9.54 26.45
C LEU A 159 -14.41 -8.91 26.37
N LYS A 160 -14.06 -8.11 27.37
CA LYS A 160 -12.75 -7.48 27.47
C LYS A 160 -11.68 -8.52 27.80
N LEU A 161 -10.63 -8.57 26.98
CA LEU A 161 -9.50 -9.49 27.13
C LEU A 161 -8.28 -8.82 27.75
N GLY A 162 -8.10 -7.52 27.54
CA GLY A 162 -6.99 -6.72 28.02
C GLY A 162 -6.97 -5.36 27.38
N GLN A 163 -6.05 -4.48 27.80
CA GLN A 163 -5.90 -3.15 27.23
C GLN A 163 -4.90 -3.14 26.07
N HIS A 164 -5.12 -2.24 25.11
CA HIS A 164 -4.17 -1.91 24.05
C HIS A 164 -3.80 -0.42 24.07
N LYS A 165 -2.70 -0.05 23.39
CA LYS A 165 -2.12 1.31 23.39
C LYS A 165 -2.90 2.31 22.53
N GLY A 166 -3.84 1.86 21.72
CA GLY A 166 -4.62 2.66 20.77
C GLY A 166 -4.90 1.88 19.49
N PHE A 167 -6.12 1.96 18.96
CA PHE A 167 -6.56 1.12 17.83
C PHE A 167 -5.73 1.30 16.55
N ALA A 168 -5.19 2.49 16.30
CA ALA A 168 -4.42 2.80 15.10
C ALA A 168 -3.07 2.06 15.02
N TYR A 169 -2.62 1.45 16.12
CA TYR A 169 -1.39 0.67 16.17
C TYR A 169 -1.57 -0.80 15.80
N TYR A 170 -2.76 -1.17 15.31
CA TYR A 170 -3.09 -2.54 14.96
C TYR A 170 -3.61 -2.64 13.53
N THR A 171 -3.42 -3.82 12.93
CA THR A 171 -3.83 -4.12 11.55
C THR A 171 -4.60 -5.43 11.53
N ILE A 172 -5.66 -5.52 10.74
CA ILE A 172 -6.42 -6.77 10.56
C ILE A 172 -5.48 -7.88 10.08
N GLY A 173 -5.57 -9.06 10.67
CA GLY A 173 -4.67 -10.19 10.42
C GLY A 173 -3.40 -10.18 11.26
N GLN A 174 -3.10 -9.11 11.98
CA GLN A 174 -1.92 -9.03 12.86
C GLN A 174 -2.00 -10.10 13.95
N ARG A 175 -0.91 -10.85 14.11
CA ARG A 175 -0.72 -11.87 15.16
C ARG A 175 0.35 -11.48 16.18
N LYS A 176 1.45 -10.89 15.70
CA LYS A 176 2.60 -10.52 16.55
C LYS A 176 2.45 -9.12 17.11
N GLY A 177 3.08 -8.84 18.25
CA GLY A 177 3.11 -7.50 18.86
C GLY A 177 1.77 -7.06 19.44
N LEU A 178 0.88 -7.99 19.82
CA LEU A 178 -0.36 -7.67 20.52
C LEU A 178 -0.15 -7.38 21.99
N GLU A 179 0.98 -7.83 22.56
CA GLU A 179 1.35 -7.63 23.98
C GLU A 179 0.27 -8.11 24.97
N ILE A 180 -0.46 -9.17 24.62
CA ILE A 180 -1.49 -9.80 25.45
C ILE A 180 -1.27 -11.31 25.52
N ALA A 181 -1.39 -11.87 26.72
CA ALA A 181 -1.25 -13.32 26.96
C ALA A 181 -2.63 -13.98 27.00
N LEU A 182 -3.00 -14.70 25.94
CA LEU A 182 -4.28 -15.40 25.82
C LEU A 182 -4.15 -16.93 25.91
N GLY A 183 -2.92 -17.44 26.14
CA GLY A 183 -2.65 -18.89 26.17
C GLY A 183 -2.73 -19.60 24.81
N LYS A 184 -3.18 -18.92 23.76
CA LYS A 184 -3.24 -19.40 22.38
C LYS A 184 -2.95 -18.27 21.37
N PRO A 185 -2.54 -18.58 20.14
CA PRO A 185 -2.41 -17.58 19.09
C PRO A 185 -3.74 -16.87 18.83
N ALA A 186 -3.68 -15.54 18.74
CA ALA A 186 -4.83 -14.72 18.39
C ALA A 186 -4.48 -13.73 17.27
N TYR A 187 -5.49 -13.34 16.49
CA TYR A 187 -5.36 -12.46 15.35
C TYR A 187 -6.32 -11.28 15.50
N VAL A 188 -5.92 -10.11 15.02
CA VAL A 188 -6.82 -8.97 14.91
C VAL A 188 -7.86 -9.26 13.83
N LEU A 189 -9.12 -9.35 14.22
CA LEU A 189 -10.24 -9.62 13.31
C LEU A 189 -10.93 -8.34 12.84
N LYS A 190 -11.06 -7.37 13.73
CA LYS A 190 -11.78 -6.13 13.47
C LYS A 190 -11.24 -5.00 14.34
N ILE A 191 -11.22 -3.79 13.78
CA ILE A 191 -10.89 -2.56 14.49
C ILE A 191 -12.14 -1.67 14.51
N ASN A 192 -12.49 -1.15 15.66
CA ASN A 192 -13.61 -0.21 15.82
C ASN A 192 -13.12 1.09 16.48
N PRO A 193 -12.83 2.13 15.70
CA PRO A 193 -12.36 3.41 16.21
C PRO A 193 -13.33 4.10 17.15
N ALA A 194 -14.64 4.07 16.83
CA ALA A 194 -15.66 4.74 17.62
C ALA A 194 -15.79 4.20 19.06
N LYS A 195 -15.47 2.90 19.25
CA LYS A 195 -15.49 2.25 20.56
C LYS A 195 -14.09 2.09 21.15
N ASN A 196 -13.07 2.48 20.42
CA ASN A 196 -11.67 2.23 20.72
C ASN A 196 -11.42 0.76 21.11
N THR A 197 -11.89 -0.17 20.27
CA THR A 197 -11.75 -1.61 20.50
C THR A 197 -11.11 -2.31 19.33
N VAL A 198 -10.27 -3.31 19.65
CA VAL A 198 -9.64 -4.23 18.70
C VAL A 198 -10.13 -5.65 19.02
N MET A 199 -10.87 -6.25 18.09
CA MET A 199 -11.40 -7.59 18.26
C MET A 199 -10.34 -8.62 17.92
N LEU A 200 -10.14 -9.58 18.82
CA LEU A 200 -9.23 -10.71 18.63
C LEU A 200 -9.99 -12.02 18.46
N GLY A 201 -9.43 -12.93 17.69
CA GLY A 201 -9.98 -14.26 17.49
C GLY A 201 -9.02 -15.21 16.78
N ASP A 202 -9.55 -16.36 16.36
CA ASP A 202 -8.78 -17.41 15.72
C ASP A 202 -8.58 -17.12 14.21
N ALA A 203 -7.56 -17.72 13.60
CA ALA A 203 -7.23 -17.51 12.18
C ALA A 203 -8.39 -17.82 11.22
N ASP A 204 -9.21 -18.82 11.54
CA ASP A 204 -10.34 -19.21 10.69
C ASP A 204 -11.41 -18.12 10.60
N GLN A 205 -11.52 -17.26 11.60
CA GLN A 205 -12.46 -16.13 11.62
C GLN A 205 -12.03 -14.96 10.71
N LEU A 206 -10.80 -14.98 10.17
CA LEU A 206 -10.33 -14.03 9.15
C LEU A 206 -10.84 -14.37 7.74
N LYS A 207 -11.34 -15.57 7.53
CA LYS A 207 -11.84 -16.00 6.22
C LYS A 207 -13.08 -15.20 5.85
N THR A 208 -13.04 -14.53 4.70
CA THR A 208 -14.15 -13.77 4.13
C THR A 208 -14.53 -14.40 2.79
N TYR A 209 -15.80 -14.68 2.57
CA TYR A 209 -16.31 -15.32 1.36
C TYR A 209 -16.92 -14.33 0.36
N TYR A 210 -17.08 -13.07 0.77
CA TYR A 210 -17.58 -11.98 -0.08
C TYR A 210 -16.93 -10.67 0.33
N MET A 211 -16.87 -9.74 -0.61
CA MET A 211 -16.32 -8.40 -0.42
C MET A 211 -17.25 -7.39 -1.09
N LEU A 212 -17.60 -6.33 -0.36
CA LEU A 212 -18.25 -5.16 -0.95
C LEU A 212 -17.17 -4.25 -1.54
N VAL A 213 -17.32 -3.90 -2.80
CA VAL A 213 -16.42 -2.98 -3.51
C VAL A 213 -17.19 -1.71 -3.84
N GLU A 214 -16.63 -0.58 -3.45
CA GLU A 214 -17.14 0.78 -3.74
C GLU A 214 -16.08 1.56 -4.51
N ASP A 215 -16.48 2.60 -5.24
CA ASP A 215 -15.60 3.51 -5.99
C ASP A 215 -14.64 2.77 -6.95
N TYR A 216 -15.14 1.74 -7.61
CA TYR A 216 -14.34 0.98 -8.56
C TYR A 216 -14.16 1.71 -9.89
N ASN A 217 -12.99 1.52 -10.51
CA ASN A 217 -12.68 2.04 -11.83
C ASN A 217 -13.08 1.02 -12.90
N VAL A 218 -13.94 1.41 -13.84
CA VAL A 218 -14.31 0.60 -15.02
C VAL A 218 -13.79 1.29 -16.26
N ALA A 219 -13.18 0.51 -17.12
CA ALA A 219 -12.78 0.95 -18.46
C ALA A 219 -13.89 0.71 -19.47
#